data_21cb960a6aea56a1862777817453ba6d
#
_entry.id   21cb960a6aea56a1862777817453ba6d
#
_cell.length_a   1.000
_cell.length_b   1.000
_cell.length_c   1.000
_cell.angle_alpha   90.00
_cell.angle_beta   90.00
_cell.angle_gamma   90.00
#
_symmetry.space_group_name_H-M   'P 1'
#
loop_
_entity.id
_entity.type
_entity.pdbx_description
1 polymer ?
#
loop_
_entity_poly.entity_id
_entity_poly.type
_entity_poly.pdbx_seq_one_letter_code
_entity_poly.pdbx_strand_id
1 'polypeptide(L)'
;MTEGISGAITEPITGAIPPWRPLLRAAMQREGRSVAARWVQLATTGRDSTPRVRTLVFRGWAGADQLELFSDQRSEKVTELANDGAAELCWLFPKARQQYRLRGKVTLITATEQPELCQQRWQKLSDTGRAVWGWPTPANPLDPTAAFPDQLAETAPLPEHFVVLRLQVISVERLNLGPHPHQRTRWSADTLWQEQPLNP
;
A
#
# COMPACT_ATOMS: atom_id res chain seq x y z
N MET A 1 -17.38 20.53 4.89
CA MET A 1 -17.87 19.14 4.72
C MET A 1 -16.75 18.23 5.16
N THR A 2 -16.94 17.53 6.27
CA THR A 2 -15.93 16.66 6.89
C THR A 2 -16.05 15.30 6.24
N GLU A 3 -15.09 14.97 5.36
CA GLU A 3 -14.97 13.64 4.82
C GLU A 3 -14.71 12.63 5.94
N GLY A 4 -15.64 11.69 6.09
CA GLY A 4 -15.53 10.58 7.01
C GLY A 4 -14.31 9.73 6.65
N ILE A 5 -13.35 9.67 7.56
CA ILE A 5 -12.18 8.81 7.46
C ILE A 5 -12.67 7.37 7.57
N SER A 6 -12.83 6.69 6.44
CA SER A 6 -13.07 5.24 6.40
C SER A 6 -11.97 4.55 7.20
N GLY A 7 -12.35 3.84 8.26
CA GLY A 7 -11.43 3.18 9.17
C GLY A 7 -10.46 2.24 8.45
N ALA A 8 -9.23 2.15 8.94
CA ALA A 8 -8.25 1.21 8.45
C ALA A 8 -8.80 -0.23 8.60
N ILE A 9 -8.64 -1.03 7.56
CA ILE A 9 -8.98 -2.45 7.58
C ILE A 9 -8.03 -3.14 8.55
N THR A 10 -8.56 -3.68 9.65
CA THR A 10 -7.77 -4.45 10.61
C THR A 10 -8.42 -5.81 10.77
N GLU A 11 -7.85 -6.82 10.14
CA GLU A 11 -8.18 -8.21 10.44
C GLU A 11 -7.52 -8.61 11.78
N PRO A 12 -8.03 -9.64 12.49
CA PRO A 12 -7.37 -10.16 13.68
C PRO A 12 -5.93 -10.55 13.32
N ILE A 13 -4.96 -9.92 14.00
CA ILE A 13 -3.54 -10.13 13.74
C ILE A 13 -3.15 -11.48 14.29
N THR A 14 -2.88 -12.45 13.41
CA THR A 14 -2.27 -13.73 13.78
C THR A 14 -0.75 -13.56 13.78
N GLY A 15 -0.12 -13.85 14.94
CA GLY A 15 1.33 -13.74 15.15
C GLY A 15 1.75 -12.52 15.98
N ALA A 16 2.99 -12.56 16.49
CA ALA A 16 3.58 -11.46 17.25
C ALA A 16 3.82 -10.26 16.32
N ILE A 17 3.41 -9.08 16.78
CA ILE A 17 3.61 -7.83 16.04
C ILE A 17 5.12 -7.50 15.99
N PRO A 18 5.73 -7.34 14.79
CA PRO A 18 7.13 -6.97 14.68
C PRO A 18 7.44 -5.60 15.33
N PRO A 19 8.64 -5.41 15.92
CA PRO A 19 8.97 -4.22 16.70
C PRO A 19 8.96 -2.91 15.88
N TRP A 20 9.13 -2.97 14.58
CA TRP A 20 9.04 -1.81 13.69
C TRP A 20 7.60 -1.30 13.49
N ARG A 21 6.56 -2.16 13.66
CA ARG A 21 5.15 -1.80 13.45
C ARG A 21 4.65 -0.68 14.38
N PRO A 22 4.84 -0.73 15.71
CA PRO A 22 4.48 0.36 16.61
C PRO A 22 5.19 1.67 16.26
N LEU A 23 6.45 1.61 15.84
CA LEU A 23 7.23 2.79 15.45
C LEU A 23 6.68 3.45 14.18
N LEU A 24 6.37 2.65 13.15
CA LEU A 24 5.72 3.12 11.93
C LEU A 24 4.34 3.72 12.23
N ARG A 25 3.53 3.04 13.05
CA ARG A 25 2.22 3.55 13.48
C ARG A 25 2.33 4.89 14.18
N ALA A 26 3.30 5.08 15.06
CA ALA A 26 3.54 6.34 15.74
C ALA A 26 3.92 7.46 14.75
N ALA A 27 4.74 7.16 13.73
CA ALA A 27 5.06 8.09 12.66
C ALA A 27 3.81 8.47 11.84
N MET A 28 2.99 7.51 11.45
CA MET A 28 1.70 7.75 10.78
C MET A 28 0.77 8.66 11.61
N GLN A 29 0.67 8.43 12.91
CA GLN A 29 -0.19 9.24 13.80
C GLN A 29 0.27 10.69 13.86
N ARG A 30 1.58 10.97 13.79
CA ARG A 30 2.11 12.34 13.75
C ARG A 30 1.70 13.09 12.47
N GLU A 31 1.52 12.40 11.36
CA GLU A 31 1.02 13.01 10.12
C GLU A 31 -0.45 13.42 10.22
N GLY A 32 -1.23 12.77 11.10
CA GLY A 32 -2.63 13.06 11.34
C GLY A 32 -3.47 12.86 10.07
N ARG A 33 -4.16 13.92 9.61
CA ARG A 33 -5.01 13.89 8.40
C ARG A 33 -4.25 14.17 7.10
N SER A 34 -2.94 14.38 7.16
CA SER A 34 -2.12 14.57 5.95
C SER A 34 -2.18 13.33 5.06
N VAL A 35 -2.14 13.54 3.75
CA VAL A 35 -2.05 12.45 2.76
C VAL A 35 -0.81 11.59 2.98
N ALA A 36 0.29 12.16 3.51
CA ALA A 36 1.51 11.44 3.85
C ALA A 36 1.29 10.29 4.85
N ALA A 37 0.23 10.34 5.67
CA ALA A 37 -0.14 9.23 6.55
C ALA A 37 -0.53 7.95 5.79
N ARG A 38 -0.94 8.05 4.51
CA ARG A 38 -1.45 6.91 3.72
C ARG A 38 -0.82 6.74 2.35
N TRP A 39 -0.18 7.77 1.80
CA TRP A 39 0.46 7.67 0.49
C TRP A 39 1.81 7.01 0.61
N VAL A 40 1.99 5.92 -0.15
CA VAL A 40 3.22 5.14 -0.20
C VAL A 40 3.72 5.07 -1.64
N GLN A 41 5.03 5.15 -1.83
CA GLN A 41 5.65 4.92 -3.13
C GLN A 41 5.94 3.43 -3.26
N LEU A 42 5.30 2.79 -4.25
CA LEU A 42 5.55 1.39 -4.60
C LEU A 42 6.59 1.33 -5.72
N ALA A 43 7.71 0.69 -5.45
CA ALA A 43 8.72 0.33 -6.43
C ALA A 43 8.56 -1.12 -6.87
N THR A 44 8.63 -1.33 -8.19
CA THR A 44 8.58 -2.64 -8.87
C THR A 44 9.60 -2.67 -9.99
N THR A 45 9.83 -3.85 -10.57
CA THR A 45 10.69 -4.02 -11.75
C THR A 45 9.81 -4.17 -12.98
N GLY A 46 10.01 -3.30 -13.97
CA GLY A 46 9.37 -3.39 -15.27
C GLY A 46 9.82 -4.62 -16.06
N ARG A 47 9.06 -5.02 -17.10
CA ARG A 47 9.42 -6.13 -17.98
C ARG A 47 10.75 -5.93 -18.70
N ASP A 48 11.17 -4.70 -18.88
CA ASP A 48 12.47 -4.29 -19.42
C ASP A 48 13.58 -4.25 -18.37
N SER A 49 13.35 -4.82 -17.18
CA SER A 49 14.26 -4.83 -16.03
C SER A 49 14.63 -3.45 -15.50
N THR A 50 13.90 -2.40 -15.89
CA THR A 50 14.11 -1.06 -15.35
C THR A 50 13.17 -0.79 -14.15
N PRO A 51 13.58 0.05 -13.18
CA PRO A 51 12.76 0.35 -12.02
C PRO A 51 11.53 1.18 -12.41
N ARG A 52 10.43 0.91 -11.75
CA ARG A 52 9.18 1.66 -11.83
C ARG A 52 8.77 2.10 -10.44
N VAL A 53 8.29 3.34 -10.31
CA VAL A 53 7.78 3.85 -9.03
C VAL A 53 6.47 4.62 -9.24
N ARG A 54 5.51 4.44 -8.34
CA ARG A 54 4.24 5.19 -8.33
C ARG A 54 3.69 5.29 -6.92
N THR A 55 2.83 6.27 -6.69
CA THR A 55 2.14 6.43 -5.42
C THR A 55 0.88 5.59 -5.38
N LEU A 56 0.69 4.86 -4.29
CA LEU A 56 -0.54 4.14 -3.94
C LEU A 56 -1.03 4.55 -2.56
N VAL A 57 -2.23 4.13 -2.22
CA VAL A 57 -2.84 4.40 -0.92
C VAL A 57 -2.77 3.15 -0.04
N PHE A 58 -2.13 3.25 1.12
CA PHE A 58 -2.21 2.23 2.16
C PHE A 58 -3.66 2.05 2.61
N ARG A 59 -4.14 0.81 2.56
CA ARG A 59 -5.53 0.47 2.88
C ARG A 59 -5.72 -0.22 4.21
N GLY A 60 -4.67 -0.82 4.74
CA GLY A 60 -4.71 -1.47 6.05
C GLY A 60 -3.72 -2.60 6.19
N TRP A 61 -3.81 -3.26 7.31
CA TRP A 61 -3.02 -4.44 7.65
C TRP A 61 -3.87 -5.70 7.50
N ALA A 62 -3.31 -6.72 6.87
CA ALA A 62 -3.93 -8.04 6.73
C ALA A 62 -3.32 -9.08 7.71
N GLY A 63 -2.28 -8.71 8.44
CA GLY A 63 -1.59 -9.56 9.40
C GLY A 63 -0.56 -8.77 10.21
N ALA A 64 0.29 -9.48 10.94
CA ALA A 64 1.35 -8.88 11.75
C ALA A 64 2.36 -8.12 10.91
N ASP A 65 2.72 -8.66 9.76
CA ASP A 65 3.71 -8.17 8.80
C ASP A 65 3.18 -8.11 7.35
N GLN A 66 1.86 -8.09 7.18
CA GLN A 66 1.19 -7.97 5.89
C GLN A 66 0.40 -6.68 5.79
N LEU A 67 0.49 -5.99 4.66
CA LEU A 67 -0.29 -4.79 4.37
C LEU A 67 -0.98 -4.88 3.01
N GLU A 68 -2.05 -4.10 2.85
CA GLU A 68 -2.85 -4.09 1.64
C GLU A 68 -2.87 -2.72 0.97
N LEU A 69 -2.75 -2.76 -0.35
CA LEU A 69 -3.01 -1.68 -1.30
C LEU A 69 -4.05 -2.19 -2.29
N PHE A 70 -4.83 -1.29 -2.90
CA PHE A 70 -5.78 -1.68 -3.94
C PHE A 70 -5.35 -1.09 -5.28
N SER A 71 -5.62 -1.82 -6.34
CA SER A 71 -5.25 -1.43 -7.70
C SER A 71 -6.27 -1.91 -8.74
N ASP A 72 -6.06 -1.44 -9.94
CA ASP A 72 -6.74 -1.90 -11.15
C ASP A 72 -5.88 -2.98 -11.81
N GLN A 73 -6.46 -4.15 -12.05
CA GLN A 73 -5.79 -5.31 -12.65
C GLN A 73 -5.27 -5.01 -14.06
N ARG A 74 -5.89 -4.05 -14.77
CA ARG A 74 -5.50 -3.61 -16.11
C ARG A 74 -4.23 -2.74 -16.13
N SER A 75 -3.73 -2.33 -14.95
CA SER A 75 -2.56 -1.44 -14.85
C SER A 75 -1.24 -2.19 -14.95
N GLU A 76 -0.21 -1.57 -15.54
CA GLU A 76 1.13 -2.13 -15.75
C GLU A 76 1.74 -2.74 -14.48
N LYS A 77 1.58 -2.06 -13.32
CA LYS A 77 2.13 -2.54 -12.06
C LYS A 77 1.62 -3.93 -11.66
N VAL A 78 0.39 -4.29 -12.04
CA VAL A 78 -0.15 -5.63 -11.75
C VAL A 78 0.54 -6.67 -12.63
N THR A 79 0.80 -6.36 -13.89
CA THR A 79 1.57 -7.22 -14.79
C THR A 79 3.02 -7.37 -14.29
N GLU A 80 3.65 -6.30 -13.84
CA GLU A 80 4.99 -6.32 -13.26
C GLU A 80 5.07 -7.25 -12.05
N LEU A 81 4.12 -7.10 -11.11
CA LEU A 81 4.02 -7.90 -9.89
C LEU A 81 3.62 -9.36 -10.15
N ALA A 82 2.86 -9.63 -11.20
CA ALA A 82 2.54 -11.01 -11.61
C ALA A 82 3.77 -11.76 -12.14
N ASN A 83 4.70 -11.04 -12.77
CA ASN A 83 5.95 -11.62 -13.29
C ASN A 83 6.97 -11.87 -12.16
N ASP A 84 7.18 -10.87 -11.31
CA ASP A 84 8.04 -10.96 -10.12
C ASP A 84 7.36 -10.19 -9.00
N GLY A 85 6.85 -10.90 -8.01
CA GLY A 85 6.17 -10.29 -6.87
C GLY A 85 7.05 -9.43 -5.97
N ALA A 86 8.35 -9.31 -6.25
CA ALA A 86 9.26 -8.49 -5.46
C ALA A 86 8.90 -7.01 -5.55
N ALA A 87 8.83 -6.37 -4.39
CA ALA A 87 8.48 -4.96 -4.31
C ALA A 87 9.11 -4.30 -3.07
N GLU A 88 9.27 -2.99 -3.16
CA GLU A 88 9.63 -2.16 -2.03
C GLU A 88 8.67 -0.97 -1.92
N LEU A 89 8.16 -0.71 -0.73
CA LEU A 89 7.45 0.51 -0.40
C LEU A 89 8.40 1.51 0.25
N CYS A 90 8.38 2.74 -0.23
CA CYS A 90 8.97 3.88 0.46
C CYS A 90 7.86 4.74 1.07
N TRP A 91 7.91 4.94 2.37
CA TRP A 91 6.91 5.71 3.10
C TRP A 91 7.61 6.84 3.86
N LEU A 92 7.40 8.07 3.41
CA LEU A 92 7.96 9.26 4.01
C LEU A 92 6.94 9.93 4.93
N PHE A 93 7.34 10.20 6.16
CA PHE A 93 6.60 10.91 7.19
C PHE A 93 7.29 12.24 7.51
N PRO A 94 6.95 13.35 6.82
CA PRO A 94 7.64 14.63 6.95
C PRO A 94 7.58 15.21 8.37
N LYS A 95 6.40 15.18 9.02
CA LYS A 95 6.26 15.71 10.40
C LYS A 95 7.02 14.88 11.42
N ALA A 96 7.07 13.55 11.21
CA ALA A 96 7.87 12.67 12.05
C ALA A 96 9.35 12.74 11.72
N ARG A 97 9.73 13.33 10.57
CA ARG A 97 11.11 13.32 10.02
C ARG A 97 11.66 11.90 9.90
N GLN A 98 10.82 10.97 9.42
CA GLN A 98 11.18 9.56 9.28
C GLN A 98 10.80 9.04 7.91
N GLN A 99 11.65 8.15 7.38
CA GLN A 99 11.38 7.37 6.19
C GLN A 99 11.42 5.89 6.55
N TYR A 100 10.44 5.15 6.06
CA TYR A 100 10.42 3.69 6.15
C TYR A 100 10.51 3.09 4.75
N ARG A 101 11.31 2.05 4.61
CA ARG A 101 11.37 1.21 3.41
C ARG A 101 10.95 -0.20 3.83
N LEU A 102 9.89 -0.69 3.20
CA LEU A 102 9.34 -2.02 3.49
C LEU A 102 9.51 -2.88 2.23
N ARG A 103 10.42 -3.82 2.27
CA ARG A 103 10.70 -4.75 1.17
C ARG A 103 9.98 -6.06 1.41
N GLY A 104 9.44 -6.66 0.36
CA GLY A 104 8.74 -7.93 0.47
C GLY A 104 8.27 -8.50 -0.86
N LYS A 105 7.33 -9.44 -0.76
CA LYS A 105 6.66 -10.02 -1.92
C LYS A 105 5.18 -9.69 -1.90
N VAL A 106 4.67 -9.29 -3.05
CA VAL A 106 3.25 -9.00 -3.25
C VAL A 106 2.55 -10.24 -3.80
N THR A 107 1.45 -10.60 -3.15
CA THR A 107 0.44 -11.52 -3.69
C THR A 107 -0.70 -10.69 -4.28
N LEU A 108 -1.05 -11.00 -5.53
CA LEU A 108 -2.23 -10.44 -6.18
C LEU A 108 -3.44 -11.27 -5.77
N ILE A 109 -4.49 -10.61 -5.28
CA ILE A 109 -5.73 -11.26 -4.87
C ILE A 109 -6.86 -10.68 -5.72
N THR A 110 -7.39 -11.47 -6.62
CA THR A 110 -8.43 -11.08 -7.57
C THR A 110 -9.83 -11.47 -7.07
N ALA A 111 -10.85 -10.83 -7.65
CA ALA A 111 -12.23 -11.17 -7.37
C ALA A 111 -12.58 -12.62 -7.78
N THR A 112 -11.88 -13.18 -8.77
CA THR A 112 -12.06 -14.56 -9.22
C THR A 112 -11.50 -15.56 -8.20
N GLU A 113 -10.35 -15.26 -7.59
CA GLU A 113 -9.69 -16.17 -6.64
C GLU A 113 -10.28 -16.08 -5.23
N GLN A 114 -10.59 -14.86 -4.77
CA GLN A 114 -11.13 -14.61 -3.42
C GLN A 114 -12.27 -13.57 -3.47
N PRO A 115 -13.44 -13.94 -4.01
CA PRO A 115 -14.54 -13.00 -4.24
C PRO A 115 -15.04 -12.33 -2.94
N GLU A 116 -15.14 -13.06 -1.86
CA GLU A 116 -15.65 -12.55 -0.58
C GLU A 116 -14.71 -11.52 0.02
N LEU A 117 -13.39 -11.77 -0.01
CA LEU A 117 -12.39 -10.83 0.47
C LEU A 117 -12.42 -9.55 -0.39
N CYS A 118 -12.40 -9.67 -1.70
CA CYS A 118 -12.45 -8.52 -2.60
C CYS A 118 -13.74 -7.71 -2.40
N GLN A 119 -14.89 -8.37 -2.23
CA GLN A 119 -16.16 -7.72 -1.94
C GLN A 119 -16.11 -6.93 -0.62
N GLN A 120 -15.56 -7.53 0.45
CA GLN A 120 -15.39 -6.85 1.73
C GLN A 120 -14.48 -5.62 1.62
N ARG A 121 -13.40 -5.70 0.82
CA ARG A 121 -12.48 -4.58 0.60
C ARG A 121 -13.13 -3.49 -0.25
N TRP A 122 -13.90 -3.87 -1.26
CA TRP A 122 -14.67 -2.96 -2.11
C TRP A 122 -15.69 -2.14 -1.31
N GLN A 123 -16.47 -2.80 -0.47
CA GLN A 123 -17.49 -2.16 0.37
C GLN A 123 -16.92 -1.13 1.36
N LYS A 124 -15.66 -1.29 1.80
CA LYS A 124 -14.99 -0.35 2.70
C LYS A 124 -14.47 0.92 2.01
N LEU A 125 -14.52 0.99 0.68
CA LEU A 125 -14.16 2.21 -0.04
C LEU A 125 -15.32 3.21 0.05
N SER A 126 -14.98 4.51 0.11
CA SER A 126 -15.95 5.58 -0.11
C SER A 126 -16.36 5.65 -1.58
N ASP A 127 -17.48 6.31 -1.88
CA ASP A 127 -17.98 6.48 -3.25
C ASP A 127 -16.92 7.15 -4.15
N THR A 128 -16.27 8.20 -3.66
CA THR A 128 -15.13 8.84 -4.35
C THR A 128 -13.92 7.91 -4.44
N GLY A 129 -13.69 7.07 -3.43
CA GLY A 129 -12.62 6.06 -3.44
C GLY A 129 -12.83 4.97 -4.46
N ARG A 130 -14.09 4.63 -4.80
CA ARG A 130 -14.46 3.67 -5.83
C ARG A 130 -14.37 4.23 -7.26
N ALA A 131 -14.48 5.55 -7.42
CA ALA A 131 -14.61 6.23 -8.70
C ALA A 131 -13.59 5.78 -9.76
N VAL A 132 -12.33 5.61 -9.37
CA VAL A 132 -11.24 5.27 -10.29
C VAL A 132 -11.43 3.92 -10.99
N TRP A 133 -12.22 3.01 -10.44
CA TRP A 133 -12.54 1.72 -11.10
C TRP A 133 -13.66 1.85 -12.14
N GLY A 134 -14.36 2.97 -12.19
CA GLY A 134 -15.29 3.31 -13.28
C GLY A 134 -14.61 4.01 -14.46
N TRP A 135 -13.30 4.30 -14.38
CA TRP A 135 -12.55 4.99 -15.40
C TRP A 135 -12.08 4.05 -16.51
N PRO A 136 -11.74 4.59 -17.70
CA PRO A 136 -11.11 3.83 -18.78
C PRO A 136 -9.84 3.11 -18.34
N THR A 137 -9.36 2.17 -19.15
CA THR A 137 -8.15 1.40 -18.88
C THR A 137 -6.95 2.34 -18.66
N PRO A 138 -6.24 2.20 -17.53
CA PRO A 138 -5.08 3.02 -17.23
C PRO A 138 -4.00 2.94 -18.33
N ALA A 139 -3.31 4.05 -18.55
CA ALA A 139 -2.21 4.21 -19.52
C ALA A 139 -2.60 4.07 -21.01
N ASN A 140 -3.87 3.85 -21.35
CA ASN A 140 -4.33 3.98 -22.73
C ASN A 140 -4.31 5.46 -23.17
N PRO A 141 -4.22 5.74 -24.48
CA PRO A 141 -4.42 7.09 -24.99
C PRO A 141 -5.71 7.70 -24.47
N LEU A 142 -5.67 8.97 -24.09
CA LEU A 142 -6.83 9.67 -23.57
C LEU A 142 -7.91 9.78 -24.65
N ASP A 143 -9.08 9.24 -24.35
CA ASP A 143 -10.30 9.51 -25.10
C ASP A 143 -11.03 10.66 -24.40
N PRO A 144 -11.14 11.85 -25.04
CA PRO A 144 -11.80 13.01 -24.43
C PRO A 144 -13.31 12.82 -24.28
N THR A 145 -13.90 11.81 -24.91
CA THR A 145 -15.34 11.48 -24.83
C THR A 145 -15.65 10.43 -23.76
N ALA A 146 -14.60 9.81 -23.17
CA ALA A 146 -14.78 8.78 -22.15
C ALA A 146 -15.32 9.37 -20.86
N ALA A 147 -16.10 8.57 -20.13
CA ALA A 147 -16.64 8.95 -18.83
C ALA A 147 -15.59 8.74 -17.74
N PHE A 148 -15.44 9.76 -16.88
CA PHE A 148 -14.60 9.71 -15.66
C PHE A 148 -15.49 10.08 -14.46
N PRO A 149 -16.29 9.15 -13.94
CA PRO A 149 -17.17 9.44 -12.81
C PRO A 149 -16.37 9.90 -11.59
N ASP A 150 -16.88 10.90 -10.87
CA ASP A 150 -16.31 11.40 -9.62
C ASP A 150 -16.60 10.48 -8.44
N GLN A 151 -17.60 9.63 -8.54
CA GLN A 151 -18.03 8.71 -7.50
C GLN A 151 -18.73 7.47 -8.10
N LEU A 152 -18.64 6.35 -7.39
CA LEU A 152 -19.45 5.15 -7.60
C LEU A 152 -20.15 4.81 -6.30
N ALA A 153 -21.48 4.62 -6.37
CA ALA A 153 -22.31 4.35 -5.20
C ALA A 153 -21.84 3.08 -4.44
N GLU A 154 -22.18 2.97 -3.16
CA GLU A 154 -21.90 1.78 -2.34
C GLU A 154 -22.54 0.51 -2.94
N THR A 155 -23.66 0.66 -3.65
CA THR A 155 -24.36 -0.42 -4.34
C THR A 155 -23.71 -0.83 -5.66
N ALA A 156 -22.69 -0.11 -6.14
CA ALA A 156 -21.98 -0.47 -7.35
C ALA A 156 -21.35 -1.87 -7.21
N PRO A 157 -21.52 -2.74 -8.21
CA PRO A 157 -20.96 -4.08 -8.16
C PRO A 157 -19.43 -4.04 -8.10
N LEU A 158 -18.84 -5.07 -7.49
CA LEU A 158 -17.39 -5.25 -7.49
C LEU A 158 -16.91 -5.40 -8.95
N PRO A 159 -16.02 -4.50 -9.42
CA PRO A 159 -15.48 -4.61 -10.78
C PRO A 159 -14.57 -5.84 -10.92
N GLU A 160 -14.63 -6.54 -12.05
CA GLU A 160 -13.77 -7.69 -12.34
C GLU A 160 -12.28 -7.35 -12.27
N HIS A 161 -11.92 -6.12 -12.60
CA HIS A 161 -10.53 -5.62 -12.58
C HIS A 161 -10.09 -5.04 -11.22
N PHE A 162 -10.90 -5.14 -10.17
CA PHE A 162 -10.46 -4.82 -8.81
C PHE A 162 -9.47 -5.87 -8.32
N VAL A 163 -8.32 -5.44 -7.81
CA VAL A 163 -7.31 -6.33 -7.26
C VAL A 163 -6.74 -5.79 -5.95
N VAL A 164 -6.55 -6.68 -4.98
CA VAL A 164 -5.84 -6.39 -3.73
C VAL A 164 -4.39 -6.80 -3.91
N LEU A 165 -3.48 -5.87 -3.64
CA LEU A 165 -2.05 -6.10 -3.57
C LEU A 165 -1.69 -6.31 -2.09
N ARG A 166 -1.41 -7.56 -1.69
CA ARG A 166 -1.00 -7.89 -0.33
C ARG A 166 0.50 -8.07 -0.27
N LEU A 167 1.20 -7.11 0.33
CA LEU A 167 2.64 -7.19 0.55
C LEU A 167 2.92 -7.96 1.83
N GLN A 168 3.58 -9.10 1.72
CA GLN A 168 4.25 -9.80 2.81
C GLN A 168 5.60 -9.13 3.02
N VAL A 169 5.77 -8.43 4.14
CA VAL A 169 7.02 -7.73 4.46
C VAL A 169 8.07 -8.73 4.92
N ILE A 170 9.28 -8.64 4.38
CA ILE A 170 10.44 -9.47 4.74
C ILE A 170 11.59 -8.66 5.35
N SER A 171 11.64 -7.35 5.06
CA SER A 171 12.65 -6.45 5.64
C SER A 171 12.10 -5.04 5.74
N VAL A 172 12.45 -4.35 6.83
CA VAL A 172 12.10 -2.94 7.05
C VAL A 172 13.34 -2.16 7.41
N GLU A 173 13.54 -1.01 6.77
CA GLU A 173 14.53 -0.02 7.20
C GLU A 173 13.83 1.27 7.60
N ARG A 174 14.24 1.84 8.71
CA ARG A 174 13.85 3.18 9.17
C ARG A 174 15.05 4.11 9.13
N LEU A 175 14.91 5.24 8.45
CA LEU A 175 15.81 6.37 8.58
C LEU A 175 15.10 7.45 9.42
N ASN A 176 15.65 7.79 10.57
CA ASN A 176 15.16 8.84 11.47
C ASN A 176 16.09 10.06 11.40
N LEU A 177 15.56 11.15 10.84
CA LEU A 177 16.28 12.42 10.64
C LEU A 177 16.12 13.37 11.85
N GLY A 178 15.42 12.95 12.91
CA GLY A 178 15.22 13.77 14.11
C GLY A 178 16.49 14.04 14.90
N PRO A 179 17.23 13.01 15.32
CA PRO A 179 18.45 13.16 16.12
C PRO A 179 19.67 13.52 15.26
N HIS A 180 20.74 13.92 15.95
CA HIS A 180 22.06 14.05 15.35
C HIS A 180 23.07 13.17 16.14
N PRO A 181 23.82 12.27 15.48
CA PRO A 181 23.68 11.89 14.07
C PRO A 181 22.32 11.26 13.77
N HIS A 182 21.93 11.25 12.47
CA HIS A 182 20.75 10.53 12.05
C HIS A 182 20.84 9.04 12.42
N GLN A 183 19.70 8.40 12.59
CA GLN A 183 19.64 7.00 12.97
C GLN A 183 19.05 6.18 11.84
N ARG A 184 19.72 5.09 11.46
CA ARG A 184 19.21 4.09 10.54
C ARG A 184 19.13 2.74 11.23
N THR A 185 18.02 2.08 11.09
CA THR A 185 17.75 0.79 11.71
C THR A 185 17.12 -0.14 10.69
N ARG A 186 17.52 -1.41 10.71
CA ARG A 186 16.97 -2.49 9.92
C ARG A 186 16.37 -3.56 10.82
N TRP A 187 15.30 -4.16 10.33
CA TRP A 187 14.66 -5.38 10.86
C TRP A 187 14.42 -6.33 9.68
N SER A 188 14.67 -7.63 9.87
CA SER A 188 14.46 -8.66 8.86
C SER A 188 13.75 -9.87 9.45
N ALA A 189 12.88 -10.51 8.65
CA ALA A 189 12.13 -11.68 9.08
C ALA A 189 13.04 -12.89 9.38
N ASP A 190 14.12 -13.05 8.62
CA ASP A 190 15.13 -14.12 8.78
C ASP A 190 15.88 -14.05 10.13
N THR A 191 15.95 -12.86 10.73
CA THR A 191 16.52 -12.64 12.08
C THR A 191 15.44 -12.47 13.15
N LEU A 192 14.21 -12.97 12.89
CA LEU A 192 13.06 -12.82 13.79
C LEU A 192 12.81 -11.37 14.20
N TRP A 193 13.01 -10.46 13.26
CA TRP A 193 12.85 -9.01 13.45
C TRP A 193 13.78 -8.38 14.50
N GLN A 194 14.95 -8.99 14.73
CA GLN A 194 15.97 -8.40 15.59
C GLN A 194 16.40 -7.04 15.03
N GLU A 195 16.52 -6.07 15.92
CA GLU A 195 16.95 -4.71 15.59
C GLU A 195 18.44 -4.67 15.24
N GLN A 196 18.78 -4.13 14.06
CA GLN A 196 20.13 -3.91 13.59
C GLN A 196 20.36 -2.43 13.32
N PRO A 197 21.11 -1.72 14.17
CA PRO A 197 21.57 -0.36 13.87
C PRO A 197 22.51 -0.36 12.65
N LEU A 198 22.38 0.67 11.81
CA LEU A 198 23.21 0.89 10.62
C LEU A 198 23.72 2.32 10.60
N ASN A 199 24.80 2.57 9.87
CA ASN A 199 25.20 3.92 9.53
C ASN A 199 24.09 4.58 8.69
N PRO A 200 23.72 5.84 8.97
CA PRO A 200 22.69 6.56 8.25
C PRO A 200 23.04 6.87 6.80
#